data_34c05f7ec45e4bf1c2f23b06d5480467
#
_entry.id   34c05f7ec45e4bf1c2f23b06d5480467
#
_cell.length_a   1.000
_cell.length_b   1.000
_cell.length_c   1.000
_cell.angle_alpha   90.00
_cell.angle_beta   90.00
_cell.angle_gamma   90.00
#
_symmetry.space_group_name_H-M   'P 1'
#
loop_
_entity.id
_entity.type
_entity.pdbx_description
1 polymer ?
#
loop_
_entity_poly.entity_id
_entity_poly.type
_entity_poly.pdbx_seq_one_letter_code
_entity_poly.pdbx_strand_id
1 'polypeptide(L)'
;KQLGLDVEIAATSYNQFQDKVRRGAYQLFMWGWIAAYPDPENFLFLLWTPMSRTRSGGPNTANFSDPRYDALFVRMKAMTDTPERLAIIHEMRAILEGERPWIENYYPERYALYHGWVRNEKPAGLSIPTAKYLDVDAEARALRRLEWNAPITWPAWVLLGLVLAVLVPGIFTFLRERQ
;
A
#
# COMPACT_ATOMS: atom_id res chain seq x y z
N LYS A 1 -26.53 3.37 10.79
CA LYS A 1 -27.81 3.97 11.26
C LYS A 1 -28.56 4.72 10.14
N GLN A 2 -27.87 5.39 9.19
CA GLN A 2 -28.54 6.12 8.09
C GLN A 2 -29.28 5.20 7.10
N LEU A 3 -28.84 3.94 6.96
CA LEU A 3 -29.45 2.94 6.07
C LEU A 3 -30.43 2.01 6.82
N GLY A 4 -30.69 2.23 8.11
CA GLY A 4 -31.54 1.34 8.91
C GLY A 4 -30.94 -0.04 9.18
N LEU A 5 -29.64 -0.22 8.91
CA LEU A 5 -28.93 -1.48 9.13
C LEU A 5 -28.29 -1.48 10.52
N ASP A 6 -28.43 -2.62 11.22
CA ASP A 6 -27.65 -2.91 12.41
C ASP A 6 -26.32 -3.54 12.00
N VAL A 7 -25.23 -2.79 12.19
CA VAL A 7 -23.89 -3.17 11.74
C VAL A 7 -22.92 -3.22 12.91
N GLU A 8 -22.35 -4.38 13.14
CA GLU A 8 -21.26 -4.59 14.08
C GLU A 8 -19.92 -4.64 13.34
N ILE A 9 -18.95 -3.82 13.78
CA ILE A 9 -17.61 -3.79 13.21
C ILE A 9 -16.70 -4.73 13.99
N ALA A 10 -16.33 -5.85 13.39
CA ALA A 10 -15.39 -6.81 13.96
C ALA A 10 -13.95 -6.46 13.57
N ALA A 11 -13.30 -5.58 14.35
CA ALA A 11 -11.89 -5.26 14.16
C ALA A 11 -10.99 -6.44 14.57
N THR A 12 -10.03 -6.80 13.70
CA THR A 12 -9.08 -7.91 13.93
C THR A 12 -7.71 -7.57 13.36
N SER A 13 -6.68 -8.34 13.73
CA SER A 13 -5.39 -8.27 13.04
C SER A 13 -5.52 -8.74 11.59
N TYR A 14 -4.59 -8.32 10.71
CA TYR A 14 -4.63 -8.70 9.30
C TYR A 14 -4.61 -10.23 9.08
N ASN A 15 -3.82 -10.96 9.85
CA ASN A 15 -3.76 -12.42 9.77
C ASN A 15 -5.09 -13.08 10.15
N GLN A 16 -5.72 -12.62 11.22
CA GLN A 16 -7.04 -13.09 11.63
C GLN A 16 -8.13 -12.74 10.61
N PHE A 17 -8.03 -11.55 10.00
CA PHE A 17 -8.90 -11.14 8.91
C PHE A 17 -8.77 -12.10 7.71
N GLN A 18 -7.54 -12.38 7.27
CA GLN A 18 -7.31 -13.35 6.19
C GLN A 18 -7.85 -14.75 6.53
N ASP A 19 -7.72 -15.20 7.78
CA ASP A 19 -8.27 -16.47 8.22
C ASP A 19 -9.79 -16.50 8.17
N LYS A 20 -10.46 -15.41 8.59
CA LYS A 20 -11.91 -15.27 8.47
C LYS A 20 -12.34 -15.32 7.00
N VAL A 21 -11.66 -14.60 6.12
CA VAL A 21 -11.96 -14.62 4.69
C VAL A 21 -11.76 -16.01 4.09
N ARG A 22 -10.66 -16.69 4.42
CA ARG A 22 -10.41 -18.07 3.95
C ARG A 22 -11.50 -19.06 4.38
N ARG A 23 -12.02 -18.90 5.58
CA ARG A 23 -13.09 -19.77 6.13
C ARG A 23 -14.50 -19.36 5.72
N GLY A 24 -14.66 -18.25 4.98
CA GLY A 24 -15.98 -17.72 4.64
C GLY A 24 -16.75 -17.14 5.86
N ALA A 25 -16.06 -16.80 6.95
CA ALA A 25 -16.66 -16.31 8.20
C ALA A 25 -16.81 -14.78 8.16
N TYR A 26 -17.62 -14.28 7.23
CA TYR A 26 -17.91 -12.87 7.03
C TYR A 26 -19.29 -12.68 6.40
N GLN A 27 -19.87 -11.49 6.59
CA GLN A 27 -21.03 -11.02 5.85
C GLN A 27 -20.64 -9.92 4.87
N LEU A 28 -19.92 -8.91 5.37
CA LEU A 28 -19.38 -7.80 4.59
C LEU A 28 -17.94 -7.52 5.03
N PHE A 29 -17.05 -7.25 4.10
CA PHE A 29 -15.69 -6.83 4.39
C PHE A 29 -15.12 -5.99 3.24
N MET A 30 -14.04 -5.27 3.52
CA MET A 30 -13.33 -4.49 2.53
C MET A 30 -11.97 -5.12 2.25
N TRP A 31 -11.69 -5.34 0.97
CA TRP A 31 -10.39 -5.80 0.51
C TRP A 31 -10.05 -5.17 -0.84
N GLY A 32 -8.77 -5.18 -1.20
CA GLY A 32 -8.29 -4.71 -2.49
C GLY A 32 -7.62 -5.83 -3.28
N TRP A 33 -7.56 -5.63 -4.59
CA TRP A 33 -6.80 -6.47 -5.50
C TRP A 33 -5.85 -5.62 -6.32
N ILE A 34 -4.65 -6.11 -6.54
CA ILE A 34 -3.65 -5.47 -7.41
C ILE A 34 -3.36 -6.46 -8.54
N ALA A 35 -3.50 -6.00 -9.78
CA ALA A 35 -3.19 -6.83 -10.93
C ALA A 35 -1.71 -7.25 -10.93
N ALA A 36 -1.43 -8.53 -11.14
CA ALA A 36 -0.09 -9.05 -11.31
C ALA A 36 0.47 -8.80 -12.73
N TYR A 37 -0.40 -8.60 -13.71
CA TYR A 37 -0.08 -8.30 -15.11
C TYR A 37 -1.18 -7.41 -15.71
N PRO A 38 -0.88 -6.63 -16.77
CA PRO A 38 -1.78 -5.64 -17.34
C PRO A 38 -2.85 -6.27 -18.25
N ASP A 39 -3.71 -7.11 -17.67
CA ASP A 39 -4.85 -7.72 -18.37
C ASP A 39 -6.09 -7.69 -17.50
N PRO A 40 -7.28 -7.32 -18.04
CA PRO A 40 -8.55 -7.35 -17.33
C PRO A 40 -8.90 -8.71 -16.74
N GLU A 41 -8.43 -9.81 -17.29
CA GLU A 41 -8.60 -11.16 -16.76
C GLU A 41 -8.21 -11.21 -15.28
N ASN A 42 -7.15 -10.48 -14.89
CA ASN A 42 -6.63 -10.46 -13.52
C ASN A 42 -7.59 -9.87 -12.47
N PHE A 43 -8.64 -9.22 -12.91
CA PHE A 43 -9.75 -8.76 -12.05
C PHE A 43 -11.01 -9.60 -12.27
N LEU A 44 -11.31 -9.94 -13.52
CA LEU A 44 -12.55 -10.62 -13.87
C LEU A 44 -12.60 -12.07 -13.33
N PHE A 45 -11.46 -12.76 -13.18
CA PHE A 45 -11.43 -14.12 -12.62
C PHE A 45 -11.85 -14.16 -11.14
N LEU A 46 -11.80 -13.03 -10.43
CA LEU A 46 -12.24 -12.93 -9.04
C LEU A 46 -13.75 -13.11 -8.87
N LEU A 47 -14.50 -13.08 -9.96
CA LEU A 47 -15.95 -13.27 -9.98
C LEU A 47 -16.37 -14.50 -10.80
N TRP A 48 -15.40 -15.25 -11.32
CA TRP A 48 -15.67 -16.48 -12.05
C TRP A 48 -16.11 -17.59 -11.08
N THR A 49 -17.23 -18.25 -11.38
CA THR A 49 -17.87 -19.24 -10.48
C THR A 49 -16.93 -20.36 -10.00
N PRO A 50 -16.06 -20.95 -10.85
CA PRO A 50 -15.09 -21.97 -10.38
C PRO A 50 -14.11 -21.48 -9.33
N MET A 51 -13.90 -20.16 -9.19
CA MET A 51 -13.05 -19.55 -8.17
C MET A 51 -13.81 -19.20 -6.88
N SER A 52 -15.05 -19.65 -6.71
CA SER A 52 -15.88 -19.40 -5.54
C SER A 52 -15.19 -19.82 -4.24
N ARG A 53 -15.22 -18.95 -3.23
CA ARG A 53 -14.64 -19.22 -1.92
C ARG A 53 -15.22 -20.45 -1.26
N THR A 54 -16.54 -20.60 -1.27
CA THR A 54 -17.24 -21.68 -0.60
C THR A 54 -17.13 -23.02 -1.33
N ARG A 55 -16.97 -23.00 -2.66
CA ARG A 55 -16.91 -24.22 -3.48
C ARG A 55 -15.50 -24.76 -3.66
N SER A 56 -14.53 -23.89 -3.89
CA SER A 56 -13.16 -24.27 -4.25
C SER A 56 -12.06 -23.67 -3.36
N GLY A 57 -12.43 -22.84 -2.37
CA GLY A 57 -11.45 -22.06 -1.61
C GLY A 57 -10.80 -20.94 -2.43
N GLY A 58 -11.30 -20.65 -3.62
CA GLY A 58 -10.77 -19.68 -4.56
C GLY A 58 -10.91 -18.21 -4.12
N PRO A 59 -10.43 -17.26 -4.93
CA PRO A 59 -10.44 -15.83 -4.59
C PRO A 59 -11.77 -15.13 -4.82
N ASN A 60 -12.78 -15.78 -5.44
CA ASN A 60 -14.14 -15.24 -5.58
C ASN A 60 -14.83 -15.24 -4.22
N THR A 61 -14.54 -14.24 -3.41
CA THR A 61 -15.05 -14.10 -2.04
C THR A 61 -16.49 -13.61 -2.00
N ALA A 62 -16.99 -13.00 -3.06
CA ALA A 62 -18.42 -12.68 -3.20
C ALA A 62 -19.27 -13.92 -3.43
N ASN A 63 -18.66 -15.06 -3.77
CA ASN A 63 -19.34 -16.29 -4.23
C ASN A 63 -20.32 -16.04 -5.37
N PHE A 64 -20.03 -15.00 -6.19
CA PHE A 64 -20.81 -14.67 -7.37
C PHE A 64 -20.85 -15.86 -8.32
N SER A 65 -22.02 -16.08 -8.93
CA SER A 65 -22.23 -17.19 -9.84
C SER A 65 -23.29 -16.81 -10.88
N ASP A 66 -22.86 -16.59 -12.10
CA ASP A 66 -23.72 -16.34 -13.26
C ASP A 66 -23.20 -17.13 -14.46
N PRO A 67 -23.99 -18.07 -15.03
CA PRO A 67 -23.56 -18.89 -16.16
C PRO A 67 -23.24 -18.07 -17.43
N ARG A 68 -23.89 -16.92 -17.64
CA ARG A 68 -23.59 -16.01 -18.77
C ARG A 68 -22.21 -15.39 -18.60
N TYR A 69 -21.92 -14.89 -17.39
CA TYR A 69 -20.61 -14.37 -17.04
C TYR A 69 -19.53 -15.43 -17.23
N ASP A 70 -19.75 -16.63 -16.75
CA ASP A 70 -18.78 -17.73 -16.86
C ASP A 70 -18.48 -18.08 -18.32
N ALA A 71 -19.51 -18.15 -19.18
CA ALA A 71 -19.33 -18.42 -20.59
C ALA A 71 -18.53 -17.31 -21.30
N LEU A 72 -18.81 -16.04 -20.98
CA LEU A 72 -18.08 -14.90 -21.50
C LEU A 72 -16.62 -14.90 -21.00
N PHE A 73 -16.39 -15.21 -19.73
CA PHE A 73 -15.06 -15.28 -19.16
C PHE A 73 -14.17 -16.33 -19.87
N VAL A 74 -14.70 -17.53 -20.09
CA VAL A 74 -13.97 -18.59 -20.80
C VAL A 74 -13.62 -18.19 -22.23
N ARG A 75 -14.54 -17.52 -22.93
CA ARG A 75 -14.29 -17.00 -24.30
C ARG A 75 -13.21 -15.91 -24.27
N MET A 76 -13.38 -14.89 -23.45
CA MET A 76 -12.48 -13.75 -23.31
C MET A 76 -11.05 -14.18 -22.96
N LYS A 77 -10.91 -15.13 -22.03
CA LYS A 77 -9.60 -15.65 -21.58
C LYS A 77 -8.82 -16.33 -22.71
N ALA A 78 -9.48 -16.94 -23.68
CA ALA A 78 -8.85 -17.62 -24.80
C ALA A 78 -8.49 -16.70 -25.97
N MET A 79 -8.82 -15.39 -25.89
CA MET A 79 -8.63 -14.44 -26.98
C MET A 79 -7.38 -13.58 -26.77
N THR A 80 -6.78 -13.18 -27.87
CA THR A 80 -5.79 -12.09 -27.89
C THR A 80 -6.49 -10.74 -27.75
N ASP A 81 -5.72 -9.69 -27.47
CA ASP A 81 -6.26 -8.34 -27.28
C ASP A 81 -6.78 -7.77 -28.60
N THR A 82 -8.10 -7.83 -28.79
CA THR A 82 -8.83 -7.40 -30.00
C THR A 82 -10.08 -6.61 -29.60
N PRO A 83 -10.68 -5.84 -30.56
CA PRO A 83 -11.95 -5.17 -30.31
C PRO A 83 -13.07 -6.11 -29.90
N GLU A 84 -13.11 -7.34 -30.41
CA GLU A 84 -14.11 -8.36 -30.07
C GLU A 84 -13.94 -8.84 -28.63
N ARG A 85 -12.69 -9.01 -28.17
CA ARG A 85 -12.39 -9.32 -26.77
C ARG A 85 -12.85 -8.20 -25.85
N LEU A 86 -12.60 -6.96 -26.24
CA LEU A 86 -13.05 -5.78 -25.49
C LEU A 86 -14.58 -5.71 -25.39
N ALA A 87 -15.30 -6.03 -26.47
CA ALA A 87 -16.76 -6.11 -26.45
C ALA A 87 -17.26 -7.14 -25.43
N ILE A 88 -16.65 -8.31 -25.35
CA ILE A 88 -16.97 -9.33 -24.35
C ILE A 88 -16.72 -8.81 -22.93
N ILE A 89 -15.61 -8.12 -22.72
CA ILE A 89 -15.31 -7.51 -21.41
C ILE A 89 -16.38 -6.48 -21.01
N HIS A 90 -16.84 -5.67 -21.95
CA HIS A 90 -17.93 -4.72 -21.70
C HIS A 90 -19.25 -5.42 -21.37
N GLU A 91 -19.57 -6.53 -22.04
CA GLU A 91 -20.75 -7.34 -21.73
C GLU A 91 -20.66 -7.96 -20.32
N MET A 92 -19.50 -8.51 -19.96
CA MET A 92 -19.24 -9.00 -18.59
C MET A 92 -19.41 -7.89 -17.56
N ARG A 93 -18.88 -6.70 -17.83
CA ARG A 93 -19.02 -5.53 -16.96
C ARG A 93 -20.49 -5.14 -16.78
N ALA A 94 -21.30 -5.16 -17.84
CA ALA A 94 -22.73 -4.86 -17.76
C ALA A 94 -23.49 -5.85 -16.85
N ILE A 95 -23.11 -7.13 -16.86
CA ILE A 95 -23.65 -8.12 -15.91
C ILE A 95 -23.30 -7.72 -14.47
N LEU A 96 -22.04 -7.36 -14.20
CA LEU A 96 -21.61 -6.97 -12.86
C LEU A 96 -22.26 -5.68 -12.37
N GLU A 97 -22.51 -4.73 -13.26
CA GLU A 97 -23.23 -3.49 -12.96
C GLU A 97 -24.70 -3.74 -12.62
N GLY A 98 -25.30 -4.78 -13.17
CA GLY A 98 -26.66 -5.21 -12.83
C GLY A 98 -26.74 -5.96 -11.51
N GLU A 99 -25.86 -6.94 -11.31
CA GLU A 99 -25.89 -7.87 -10.17
C GLU A 99 -25.22 -7.32 -8.91
N ARG A 100 -24.33 -6.35 -9.06
CA ARG A 100 -23.64 -5.67 -7.93
C ARG A 100 -23.00 -6.61 -6.91
N PRO A 101 -22.18 -7.61 -7.31
CA PRO A 101 -21.52 -8.50 -6.36
C PRO A 101 -20.48 -7.78 -5.47
N TRP A 102 -20.04 -6.61 -5.87
CA TRP A 102 -19.14 -5.73 -5.14
C TRP A 102 -19.69 -4.31 -5.01
N ILE A 103 -19.27 -3.65 -3.96
CA ILE A 103 -19.37 -2.20 -3.81
C ILE A 103 -17.99 -1.63 -4.10
N GLU A 104 -17.82 -1.02 -5.27
CA GLU A 104 -16.57 -0.35 -5.62
C GLU A 104 -16.36 0.86 -4.73
N ASN A 105 -15.19 0.96 -4.11
CA ASN A 105 -14.93 1.98 -3.10
C ASN A 105 -13.99 3.07 -3.64
N TYR A 106 -12.69 2.75 -3.81
CA TYR A 106 -11.71 3.73 -4.28
C TYR A 106 -10.52 3.06 -4.95
N TYR A 107 -9.83 3.84 -5.78
CA TYR A 107 -8.52 3.49 -6.33
C TYR A 107 -7.47 4.25 -5.54
N PRO A 108 -6.58 3.56 -4.79
CA PRO A 108 -5.56 4.23 -4.00
C PRO A 108 -4.49 4.84 -4.89
N GLU A 109 -4.14 6.09 -4.63
CA GLU A 109 -2.93 6.71 -5.16
C GLU A 109 -1.73 6.35 -4.28
N ARG A 110 -0.58 6.14 -4.89
CA ARG A 110 0.67 5.88 -4.19
C ARG A 110 1.67 6.96 -4.52
N TYR A 111 2.27 7.50 -3.48
CA TYR A 111 3.36 8.46 -3.59
C TYR A 111 4.66 7.78 -3.16
N ALA A 112 5.71 7.97 -3.94
CA ALA A 112 7.04 7.52 -3.58
C ALA A 112 7.97 8.75 -3.51
N LEU A 113 8.72 8.85 -2.40
CA LEU A 113 9.73 9.87 -2.20
C LEU A 113 11.09 9.22 -2.29
N TYR A 114 11.93 9.74 -3.15
CA TYR A 114 13.30 9.29 -3.33
C TYR A 114 14.28 10.40 -2.97
N HIS A 115 15.39 10.01 -2.39
CA HIS A 115 16.49 10.94 -2.21
C HIS A 115 17.05 11.38 -3.57
N GLY A 116 17.53 12.62 -3.68
CA GLY A 116 18.06 13.18 -4.91
C GLY A 116 19.26 12.45 -5.53
N TRP A 117 19.86 11.51 -4.82
CA TRP A 117 20.91 10.63 -5.34
C TRP A 117 20.40 9.31 -5.93
N VAL A 118 19.09 9.05 -5.85
CA VAL A 118 18.48 7.90 -6.54
C VAL A 118 18.14 8.33 -7.96
N ARG A 119 18.63 7.55 -8.91
CA ARG A 119 18.46 7.79 -10.36
C ARG A 119 17.66 6.66 -10.98
N ASN A 120 17.15 6.91 -12.18
CA ASN A 120 16.49 5.92 -13.03
C ASN A 120 15.29 5.21 -12.37
N GLU A 121 14.60 5.90 -11.48
CA GLU A 121 13.33 5.42 -10.96
C GLU A 121 12.33 5.32 -12.12
N LYS A 122 11.59 4.20 -12.17
CA LYS A 122 10.55 3.94 -13.17
C LYS A 122 9.23 3.75 -12.45
N PRO A 123 8.22 4.58 -12.72
CA PRO A 123 6.90 4.35 -12.16
C PRO A 123 6.36 3.02 -12.68
N ALA A 124 5.98 2.13 -11.77
CA ALA A 124 5.32 0.88 -12.12
C ALA A 124 3.91 0.87 -11.54
N GLY A 125 2.92 0.90 -12.41
CA GLY A 125 1.51 0.80 -12.03
C GLY A 125 1.09 -0.58 -11.52
N LEU A 126 1.93 -1.60 -11.70
CA LEU A 126 1.72 -2.98 -11.29
C LEU A 126 2.77 -3.38 -10.26
N SER A 127 2.57 -4.52 -9.59
CA SER A 127 3.54 -5.10 -8.65
C SER A 127 4.83 -5.59 -9.35
N ILE A 128 5.34 -4.81 -10.30
CA ILE A 128 6.57 -5.12 -11.04
C ILE A 128 7.75 -4.60 -10.24
N PRO A 129 8.74 -5.45 -9.89
CA PRO A 129 9.93 -5.02 -9.20
C PRO A 129 10.73 -4.01 -10.04
N THR A 130 10.80 -2.76 -9.60
CA THR A 130 11.53 -1.68 -10.28
C THR A 130 12.97 -1.53 -9.76
N ALA A 131 13.30 -2.20 -8.66
CA ALA A 131 14.62 -2.12 -8.02
C ALA A 131 15.79 -2.39 -8.97
N LYS A 132 15.60 -3.26 -9.97
CA LYS A 132 16.63 -3.56 -11.00
C LYS A 132 16.98 -2.37 -11.90
N TYR A 133 16.15 -1.34 -11.91
CA TYR A 133 16.40 -0.12 -12.71
C TYR A 133 16.99 1.01 -11.87
N LEU A 134 16.90 0.91 -10.54
CA LEU A 134 17.41 1.94 -9.66
C LEU A 134 18.93 2.00 -9.71
N ASP A 135 19.44 3.20 -9.82
CA ASP A 135 20.84 3.52 -9.70
C ASP A 135 21.05 4.51 -8.54
N VAL A 136 22.19 4.42 -7.89
CA VAL A 136 22.53 5.26 -6.74
C VAL A 136 23.84 6.00 -7.02
N ASP A 137 23.74 7.31 -7.08
CA ASP A 137 24.93 8.18 -7.07
C ASP A 137 25.60 8.10 -5.68
N ALA A 138 26.62 7.25 -5.60
CA ALA A 138 27.30 6.96 -4.35
C ALA A 138 28.04 8.18 -3.78
N GLU A 139 28.57 9.04 -4.63
CA GLU A 139 29.29 10.26 -4.23
C GLU A 139 28.31 11.31 -3.68
N ALA A 140 27.25 11.63 -4.42
CA ALA A 140 26.20 12.52 -3.95
C ALA A 140 25.57 12.03 -2.65
N ARG A 141 25.33 10.72 -2.51
CA ARG A 141 24.85 10.11 -1.27
C ARG A 141 25.82 10.31 -0.10
N ALA A 142 27.12 10.10 -0.34
CA ALA A 142 28.14 10.25 0.71
C ALA A 142 28.20 11.71 1.20
N LEU A 143 28.22 12.68 0.30
CA LEU A 143 28.23 14.11 0.64
C LEU A 143 26.99 14.51 1.43
N ARG A 144 25.79 14.14 0.98
CA ARG A 144 24.54 14.48 1.68
C ARG A 144 24.45 13.83 3.05
N ARG A 145 24.95 12.60 3.20
CA ARG A 145 24.99 11.94 4.50
C ARG A 145 25.92 12.63 5.48
N LEU A 146 27.08 13.14 5.02
CA LEU A 146 27.96 13.94 5.85
C LEU A 146 27.28 15.24 6.30
N GLU A 147 26.62 15.95 5.39
CA GLU A 147 25.85 17.16 5.71
C GLU A 147 24.76 16.90 6.75
N TRP A 148 23.95 15.86 6.57
CA TRP A 148 22.82 15.56 7.45
C TRP A 148 23.23 15.00 8.81
N ASN A 149 24.35 14.31 8.87
CA ASN A 149 24.87 13.78 10.11
C ASN A 149 25.87 14.73 10.79
N ALA A 150 26.08 15.95 10.25
CA ALA A 150 26.88 16.95 10.92
C ALA A 150 26.23 17.32 12.27
N PRO A 151 26.94 17.13 13.40
CA PRO A 151 26.37 17.42 14.71
C PRO A 151 26.13 18.91 14.87
N ILE A 152 24.97 19.27 15.39
CA ILE A 152 24.67 20.64 15.81
C ILE A 152 25.43 20.91 17.10
N THR A 153 26.60 21.56 17.02
CA THR A 153 27.49 21.75 18.17
C THR A 153 27.23 23.01 18.99
N TRP A 154 26.54 24.01 18.45
CA TRP A 154 26.29 25.26 19.13
C TRP A 154 25.61 25.13 20.52
N PRO A 155 24.66 24.19 20.77
CA PRO A 155 24.07 24.06 22.10
C PRO A 155 25.09 23.62 23.16
N ALA A 156 26.09 22.79 22.78
CA ALA A 156 27.16 22.38 23.66
C ALA A 156 28.06 23.57 24.06
N TRP A 157 28.37 24.46 23.12
CA TRP A 157 29.14 25.67 23.41
C TRP A 157 28.36 26.65 24.30
N VAL A 158 27.06 26.80 24.08
CA VAL A 158 26.18 27.60 24.97
C VAL A 158 26.17 27.02 26.38
N LEU A 159 25.99 25.71 26.51
CA LEU A 159 26.02 25.03 27.80
C LEU A 159 27.38 25.24 28.51
N LEU A 160 28.49 25.06 27.81
CA LEU A 160 29.82 25.29 28.32
C LEU A 160 29.97 26.72 28.81
N GLY A 161 29.53 27.71 28.04
CA GLY A 161 29.54 29.11 28.43
C GLY A 161 28.74 29.40 29.70
N LEU A 162 27.55 28.82 29.84
CA LEU A 162 26.74 28.93 31.06
C LEU A 162 27.44 28.32 32.28
N VAL A 163 28.04 27.14 32.12
CA VAL A 163 28.77 26.46 33.18
C VAL A 163 29.95 27.32 33.62
N LEU A 164 30.73 27.86 32.69
CA LEU A 164 31.86 28.74 33.00
C LEU A 164 31.41 30.03 33.67
N ALA A 165 30.30 30.65 33.22
CA ALA A 165 29.74 31.85 33.82
C ALA A 165 29.35 31.65 35.31
N VAL A 166 28.96 30.44 35.70
CA VAL A 166 28.66 30.11 37.10
C VAL A 166 29.90 29.72 37.89
N LEU A 167 30.75 28.87 37.33
CA LEU A 167 31.91 28.33 38.05
C LEU A 167 33.03 29.37 38.25
N VAL A 168 33.32 30.20 37.26
CA VAL A 168 34.43 31.17 37.34
C VAL A 168 34.22 32.17 38.48
N PRO A 169 33.09 32.86 38.64
CA PRO A 169 32.82 33.74 39.77
C PRO A 169 32.89 32.99 41.10
N GLY A 170 32.34 31.78 41.17
CA GLY A 170 32.37 30.95 42.39
C GLY A 170 33.79 30.60 42.83
N ILE A 171 34.66 30.24 41.88
CA ILE A 171 36.07 29.96 42.14
C ILE A 171 36.78 31.23 42.62
N PHE A 172 36.54 32.36 41.97
CA PHE A 172 37.14 33.64 42.39
C PHE A 172 36.75 34.05 43.82
N THR A 173 35.44 33.92 44.14
CA THR A 173 34.98 34.23 45.50
C THR A 173 35.63 33.31 46.55
N PHE A 174 35.64 32.01 46.26
CA PHE A 174 36.29 31.01 47.14
C PHE A 174 37.75 31.24 47.37
N LEU A 175 38.49 31.58 46.31
CA LEU A 175 39.93 31.90 46.44
C LEU A 175 40.19 33.20 47.25
N ARG A 176 39.31 34.20 47.10
CA ARG A 176 39.40 35.47 47.83
C ARG A 176 39.13 35.33 49.34
N GLU A 177 38.21 34.46 49.72
CA GLU A 177 37.85 34.18 51.10
C GLU A 177 38.93 33.38 51.85
N ARG A 178 39.87 32.78 51.14
CA ARG A 178 40.99 32.02 51.71
C ARG A 178 42.29 32.86 51.93
N GLN A 179 42.29 34.10 51.48
CA GLN A 179 43.36 35.06 51.74
C GLN A 179 43.00 35.99 52.92
#